data_dbfad7fe9e325fe83b4279c3203d1000
#
_entry.id   dbfad7fe9e325fe83b4279c3203d1000
#
_cell.length_a   1.000
_cell.length_b   1.000
_cell.length_c   1.000
_cell.angle_alpha   90.00
_cell.angle_beta   90.00
_cell.angle_gamma   90.00
#
_symmetry.space_group_name_H-M   'P 1'
#
loop_
_entity.id
_entity.type
_entity.pdbx_description
1 polymer ?
#
loop_
_entity_poly.entity_id
_entity_poly.type
_entity_poly.pdbx_seq_one_letter_code
_entity_poly.pdbx_strand_id
1 'polypeptide(L)'
;MPTYEPKLMAKVAELYYKYDMSQQEIADRIKISRVKVSRVLTAARKEGIIEVKINYPKDNATSLERKFEEKFVLKEAKIIVNQDASEEVYFNEVAKTAAKHLSEKVSDGDILGVSWGSTLRRVTDYVEPTNKEVDIVQLIGNLGSNDVSANTIIHNLARAFGGEYNILPAPAIVDNKVIRDAIISDRKIKEVFKMMDQITVAMLGIGGLKPVSTFIKSGYLLEEDMKLLNQAGAIGDVCARFFNINGERCNAVFDDRVIGVGFEQLKEIPYVMGVVSGAHKAEAILGVLRSGVIDVLITDEITALAVLELV
;
A
#
# COMPACT_ATOMS: atom_id res chain seq x y z
N MET A 1 -12.05 -15.00 36.13
CA MET A 1 -12.98 -15.69 35.22
C MET A 1 -13.28 -17.04 35.81
N PRO A 2 -14.48 -17.62 35.70
CA PRO A 2 -14.74 -18.94 36.25
C PRO A 2 -13.86 -19.97 35.52
N THR A 3 -13.11 -20.73 36.28
CA THR A 3 -12.29 -21.85 35.79
C THR A 3 -13.22 -23.04 35.55
N TYR A 4 -13.21 -23.57 34.35
CA TYR A 4 -14.01 -24.78 33.99
C TYR A 4 -13.10 -26.00 34.03
N GLU A 5 -13.68 -27.16 34.37
CA GLU A 5 -12.92 -28.41 34.33
C GLU A 5 -12.47 -28.73 32.90
N PRO A 6 -11.19 -29.11 32.68
CA PRO A 6 -10.68 -29.48 31.35
C PRO A 6 -11.54 -30.55 30.65
N LYS A 7 -12.09 -31.50 31.40
CA LYS A 7 -12.97 -32.55 30.88
C LYS A 7 -14.29 -32.02 30.33
N LEU A 8 -14.87 -30.99 30.98
CA LEU A 8 -16.08 -30.34 30.48
C LEU A 8 -15.76 -29.51 29.22
N MET A 9 -14.65 -28.80 29.20
CA MET A 9 -14.21 -28.00 28.05
C MET A 9 -13.99 -28.88 26.82
N ALA A 10 -13.27 -30.00 26.97
CA ALA A 10 -13.04 -30.96 25.91
C ALA A 10 -14.34 -31.59 25.37
N LYS A 11 -15.27 -31.98 26.27
CA LYS A 11 -16.56 -32.56 25.89
C LYS A 11 -17.42 -31.57 25.11
N VAL A 12 -17.50 -30.32 25.54
CA VAL A 12 -18.28 -29.28 24.86
C VAL A 12 -17.65 -28.94 23.51
N ALA A 13 -16.33 -28.84 23.44
CA ALA A 13 -15.60 -28.63 22.21
C ALA A 13 -15.79 -29.75 21.20
N GLU A 14 -15.74 -31.01 21.64
CA GLU A 14 -15.97 -32.16 20.78
C GLU A 14 -17.38 -32.15 20.18
N LEU A 15 -18.41 -31.90 21.00
CA LEU A 15 -19.78 -31.82 20.56
C LEU A 15 -20.00 -30.73 19.52
N TYR A 16 -19.34 -29.59 19.70
CA TYR A 16 -19.46 -28.43 18.83
C TYR A 16 -18.70 -28.62 17.49
N TYR A 17 -17.42 -28.99 17.55
CA TYR A 17 -16.52 -28.99 16.36
C TYR A 17 -16.46 -30.34 15.64
N LYS A 18 -16.73 -31.47 16.31
CA LYS A 18 -16.65 -32.79 15.69
C LYS A 18 -18.00 -33.35 15.34
N TYR A 19 -19.03 -33.00 16.12
CA TYR A 19 -20.41 -33.47 15.90
C TYR A 19 -21.34 -32.37 15.37
N ASP A 20 -20.81 -31.17 15.04
CA ASP A 20 -21.53 -30.03 14.46
C ASP A 20 -22.83 -29.65 15.20
N MET A 21 -22.87 -29.90 16.52
CA MET A 21 -24.05 -29.55 17.35
C MET A 21 -24.07 -28.05 17.62
N SER A 22 -25.21 -27.43 17.51
CA SER A 22 -25.42 -26.04 17.94
C SER A 22 -25.23 -25.88 19.45
N GLN A 23 -24.91 -24.66 19.88
CA GLN A 23 -24.75 -24.35 21.31
C GLN A 23 -26.02 -24.65 22.11
N GLN A 24 -27.24 -24.58 21.49
CA GLN A 24 -28.49 -24.90 22.14
C GLN A 24 -28.64 -26.40 22.33
N GLU A 25 -28.38 -27.20 21.30
CA GLU A 25 -28.46 -28.69 21.40
C GLU A 25 -27.48 -29.24 22.43
N ILE A 26 -26.25 -28.64 22.49
CA ILE A 26 -25.28 -28.98 23.53
C ILE A 26 -25.83 -28.65 24.92
N ALA A 27 -26.38 -27.44 25.08
CA ALA A 27 -26.96 -26.99 26.34
C ALA A 27 -28.05 -27.97 26.87
N ASP A 28 -28.96 -28.37 25.97
CA ASP A 28 -30.05 -29.30 26.27
C ASP A 28 -29.54 -30.71 26.62
N ARG A 29 -28.51 -31.18 25.85
CA ARG A 29 -27.93 -32.52 26.03
C ARG A 29 -27.16 -32.70 27.34
N ILE A 30 -26.43 -31.66 27.76
CA ILE A 30 -25.59 -31.72 28.98
C ILE A 30 -26.22 -30.99 30.17
N LYS A 31 -27.45 -30.50 30.01
CA LYS A 31 -28.27 -29.81 31.04
C LYS A 31 -27.57 -28.58 31.66
N ILE A 32 -27.04 -27.70 30.82
CA ILE A 32 -26.48 -26.41 31.22
C ILE A 32 -27.11 -25.32 30.34
N SER A 33 -26.94 -24.04 30.71
CA SER A 33 -27.47 -22.95 29.89
C SER A 33 -26.62 -22.75 28.60
N ARG A 34 -27.24 -22.30 27.50
CA ARG A 34 -26.56 -21.92 26.26
C ARG A 34 -25.42 -20.91 26.49
N VAL A 35 -25.65 -19.92 27.39
CA VAL A 35 -24.64 -18.93 27.79
C VAL A 35 -23.43 -19.61 28.42
N LYS A 36 -23.66 -20.66 29.23
CA LYS A 36 -22.54 -21.42 29.83
C LYS A 36 -21.77 -22.20 28.77
N VAL A 37 -22.44 -22.80 27.76
CA VAL A 37 -21.79 -23.47 26.63
C VAL A 37 -20.86 -22.49 25.88
N SER A 38 -21.32 -21.29 25.53
CA SER A 38 -20.53 -20.25 24.87
C SER A 38 -19.27 -19.87 25.68
N ARG A 39 -19.45 -19.67 27.01
CA ARG A 39 -18.30 -19.36 27.89
C ARG A 39 -17.30 -20.50 28.01
N VAL A 40 -17.76 -21.73 28.03
CA VAL A 40 -16.91 -22.94 28.07
C VAL A 40 -16.10 -23.08 26.78
N LEU A 41 -16.71 -22.83 25.59
CA LEU A 41 -15.98 -22.82 24.31
C LEU A 41 -14.91 -21.72 24.25
N THR A 42 -15.24 -20.54 24.75
CA THR A 42 -14.26 -19.42 24.84
C THR A 42 -13.11 -19.78 25.77
N ALA A 43 -13.39 -20.38 26.92
CA ALA A 43 -12.35 -20.83 27.85
C ALA A 43 -11.49 -21.94 27.25
N ALA A 44 -12.09 -22.91 26.57
CA ALA A 44 -11.40 -24.01 25.91
C ALA A 44 -10.40 -23.54 24.83
N ARG A 45 -10.74 -22.47 24.08
CA ARG A 45 -9.79 -21.82 23.16
C ARG A 45 -8.64 -21.14 23.92
N LYS A 46 -8.96 -20.38 24.97
CA LYS A 46 -7.96 -19.66 25.74
C LYS A 46 -6.95 -20.58 26.46
N GLU A 47 -7.41 -21.75 26.90
CA GLU A 47 -6.59 -22.76 27.59
C GLU A 47 -5.93 -23.77 26.64
N GLY A 48 -6.04 -23.57 25.31
CA GLY A 48 -5.38 -24.41 24.30
C GLY A 48 -6.00 -25.81 24.13
N ILE A 49 -7.20 -26.08 24.70
CA ILE A 49 -7.94 -27.33 24.48
C ILE A 49 -8.51 -27.40 23.06
N ILE A 50 -8.77 -26.23 22.46
CA ILE A 50 -9.18 -26.10 21.07
C ILE A 50 -8.06 -25.38 20.31
N GLU A 51 -7.50 -26.06 19.33
CA GLU A 51 -6.61 -25.48 18.33
C GLU A 51 -7.37 -25.40 17.00
N VAL A 52 -7.44 -24.19 16.41
CA VAL A 52 -8.06 -23.99 15.09
C VAL A 52 -6.96 -23.87 14.06
N LYS A 53 -6.87 -24.86 13.17
CA LYS A 53 -5.95 -24.84 12.04
C LYS A 53 -6.73 -24.56 10.77
N ILE A 54 -6.43 -23.41 10.13
CA ILE A 54 -6.99 -23.07 8.81
C ILE A 54 -6.01 -23.57 7.76
N ASN A 55 -6.46 -24.50 6.92
CA ASN A 55 -5.69 -24.96 5.78
C ASN A 55 -6.10 -24.10 4.58
N TYR A 56 -5.24 -23.17 4.18
CA TYR A 56 -5.47 -22.38 2.97
C TYR A 56 -5.19 -23.22 1.73
N PRO A 57 -5.95 -23.03 0.63
CA PRO A 57 -5.58 -23.60 -0.68
C PRO A 57 -4.16 -23.17 -1.05
N LYS A 58 -3.43 -24.03 -1.77
CA LYS A 58 -2.01 -23.76 -2.13
C LYS A 58 -1.83 -22.47 -2.96
N ASP A 59 -2.88 -22.03 -3.66
CA ASP A 59 -2.88 -20.86 -4.52
C ASP A 59 -3.43 -19.59 -3.82
N ASN A 60 -3.63 -19.63 -2.50
CA ASN A 60 -4.26 -18.55 -1.78
C ASN A 60 -3.22 -17.74 -0.98
N ALA A 61 -3.01 -16.50 -1.40
CA ALA A 61 -2.14 -15.53 -0.73
C ALA A 61 -2.64 -15.10 0.67
N THR A 62 -3.87 -15.45 1.05
CA THR A 62 -4.56 -14.93 2.26
C THR A 62 -3.73 -15.04 3.54
N SER A 63 -2.91 -16.08 3.71
CA SER A 63 -2.06 -16.18 4.91
C SER A 63 -0.89 -15.21 4.89
N LEU A 64 -0.38 -14.89 3.69
CA LEU A 64 0.72 -13.94 3.49
C LEU A 64 0.20 -12.51 3.60
N GLU A 65 -0.94 -12.22 3.00
CA GLU A 65 -1.65 -10.94 3.11
C GLU A 65 -1.91 -10.59 4.57
N ARG A 66 -2.48 -11.52 5.33
CA ARG A 66 -2.75 -11.33 6.75
C ARG A 66 -1.48 -11.08 7.57
N LYS A 67 -0.36 -11.75 7.26
CA LYS A 67 0.93 -11.46 7.92
C LYS A 67 1.37 -10.02 7.70
N PHE A 68 1.19 -9.49 6.48
CA PHE A 68 1.51 -8.09 6.18
C PHE A 68 0.57 -7.14 6.92
N GLU A 69 -0.73 -7.41 6.90
CA GLU A 69 -1.74 -6.59 7.58
C GLU A 69 -1.48 -6.50 9.08
N GLU A 70 -1.25 -7.64 9.74
CA GLU A 70 -0.98 -7.69 11.18
C GLU A 70 0.38 -7.06 11.55
N LYS A 71 1.45 -7.33 10.76
CA LYS A 71 2.79 -6.88 11.07
C LYS A 71 3.03 -5.42 10.83
N PHE A 72 2.45 -4.87 9.78
CA PHE A 72 2.64 -3.49 9.33
C PHE A 72 1.41 -2.59 9.56
N VAL A 73 0.38 -3.12 10.22
CA VAL A 73 -0.86 -2.37 10.54
C VAL A 73 -1.53 -1.82 9.28
N LEU A 74 -1.52 -2.59 8.19
CA LEU A 74 -2.18 -2.22 6.95
C LEU A 74 -3.70 -2.44 7.06
N LYS A 75 -4.46 -1.61 6.36
CA LYS A 75 -5.91 -1.84 6.17
C LYS A 75 -6.16 -3.07 5.30
N GLU A 76 -5.29 -3.30 4.31
CA GLU A 76 -5.39 -4.42 3.39
C GLU A 76 -4.05 -4.70 2.70
N ALA A 77 -3.77 -5.97 2.42
CA ALA A 77 -2.70 -6.39 1.52
C ALA A 77 -3.30 -7.25 0.40
N LYS A 78 -2.85 -7.04 -0.83
CA LYS A 78 -3.17 -7.87 -2.00
C LYS A 78 -1.88 -8.44 -2.55
N ILE A 79 -1.68 -9.74 -2.42
CA ILE A 79 -0.47 -10.42 -2.84
C ILE A 79 -0.81 -11.42 -3.95
N ILE A 80 -0.30 -11.16 -5.12
CA ILE A 80 -0.52 -11.99 -6.29
C ILE A 80 0.38 -13.22 -6.19
N VAL A 81 -0.24 -14.40 -6.20
CA VAL A 81 0.42 -15.70 -6.24
C VAL A 81 0.20 -16.33 -7.60
N ASN A 82 1.27 -16.66 -8.28
CA ASN A 82 1.22 -17.36 -9.56
C ASN A 82 2.46 -18.26 -9.68
N GLN A 83 2.31 -19.56 -9.44
CA GLN A 83 3.42 -20.51 -9.52
C GLN A 83 3.97 -20.52 -10.95
N ASP A 84 5.30 -20.44 -11.07
CA ASP A 84 6.05 -20.43 -12.34
C ASP A 84 5.88 -19.18 -13.22
N ALA A 85 5.32 -18.08 -12.71
CA ALA A 85 5.20 -16.83 -13.47
C ALA A 85 6.56 -16.12 -13.64
N SER A 86 6.78 -15.54 -14.81
CA SER A 86 7.90 -14.61 -15.02
C SER A 86 7.66 -13.27 -14.31
N GLU A 87 8.72 -12.49 -14.09
CA GLU A 87 8.61 -11.14 -13.53
C GLU A 87 7.62 -10.26 -14.30
N GLU A 88 7.58 -10.38 -15.62
CA GLU A 88 6.64 -9.59 -16.45
C GLU A 88 5.19 -10.00 -16.24
N VAL A 89 4.91 -11.29 -16.05
CA VAL A 89 3.56 -11.77 -15.71
C VAL A 89 3.13 -11.24 -14.35
N TYR A 90 3.99 -11.33 -13.33
CA TYR A 90 3.72 -10.74 -12.02
C TYR A 90 3.46 -9.24 -12.11
N PHE A 91 4.31 -8.52 -12.84
CA PHE A 91 4.16 -7.08 -13.03
C PHE A 91 2.80 -6.69 -13.63
N ASN A 92 2.32 -7.46 -14.63
CA ASN A 92 1.03 -7.26 -15.24
C ASN A 92 -0.13 -7.61 -14.30
N GLU A 93 -0.06 -8.72 -13.57
CA GLU A 93 -1.12 -9.11 -12.63
C GLU A 93 -1.20 -8.17 -11.41
N VAL A 94 -0.09 -7.66 -10.91
CA VAL A 94 -0.05 -6.61 -9.89
C VAL A 94 -0.75 -5.34 -10.40
N ALA A 95 -0.44 -4.91 -11.62
CA ALA A 95 -1.05 -3.74 -12.22
C ALA A 95 -2.56 -3.91 -12.44
N LYS A 96 -2.99 -5.07 -12.91
CA LYS A 96 -4.40 -5.43 -13.12
C LYS A 96 -5.19 -5.49 -11.80
N THR A 97 -4.59 -6.09 -10.77
CA THR A 97 -5.19 -6.14 -9.43
C THR A 97 -5.31 -4.74 -8.84
N ALA A 98 -4.29 -3.90 -9.00
CA ALA A 98 -4.33 -2.51 -8.54
C ALA A 98 -5.39 -1.68 -9.27
N ALA A 99 -5.54 -1.85 -10.59
CA ALA A 99 -6.57 -1.17 -11.37
C ALA A 99 -7.99 -1.54 -10.89
N LYS A 100 -8.24 -2.83 -10.70
CA LYS A 100 -9.52 -3.32 -10.16
C LYS A 100 -9.78 -2.76 -8.76
N HIS A 101 -8.81 -2.88 -7.86
CA HIS A 101 -8.93 -2.40 -6.49
C HIS A 101 -9.17 -0.90 -6.41
N LEU A 102 -8.45 -0.11 -7.23
CA LEU A 102 -8.66 1.34 -7.34
C LEU A 102 -10.08 1.66 -7.80
N SER A 103 -10.57 0.99 -8.86
CA SER A 103 -11.92 1.19 -9.40
C SER A 103 -13.02 0.84 -8.40
N GLU A 104 -12.81 -0.17 -7.56
CA GLU A 104 -13.74 -0.54 -6.47
C GLU A 104 -13.70 0.47 -5.32
N LYS A 105 -12.54 1.05 -5.05
CA LYS A 105 -12.33 1.95 -3.91
C LYS A 105 -12.85 3.35 -4.12
N VAL A 106 -12.59 3.96 -5.27
CA VAL A 106 -13.00 5.36 -5.55
C VAL A 106 -14.51 5.48 -5.70
N SER A 107 -15.05 6.63 -5.31
CA SER A 107 -16.47 6.99 -5.37
C SER A 107 -16.64 8.35 -6.04
N ASP A 108 -17.88 8.69 -6.43
CA ASP A 108 -18.18 10.01 -6.96
C ASP A 108 -17.75 11.13 -6.01
N GLY A 109 -17.10 12.14 -6.54
CA GLY A 109 -16.61 13.28 -5.79
C GLY A 109 -15.28 13.04 -5.07
N ASP A 110 -14.68 11.85 -5.17
CA ASP A 110 -13.32 11.62 -4.66
C ASP A 110 -12.29 12.42 -5.46
N ILE A 111 -11.20 12.77 -4.76
CA ILE A 111 -10.00 13.35 -5.38
C ILE A 111 -8.88 12.30 -5.25
N LEU A 112 -8.45 11.78 -6.41
CA LEU A 112 -7.39 10.78 -6.51
C LEU A 112 -6.03 11.44 -6.73
N GLY A 113 -5.17 11.39 -5.73
CA GLY A 113 -3.76 11.77 -5.85
C GLY A 113 -2.94 10.65 -6.50
N VAL A 114 -2.13 11.00 -7.51
CA VAL A 114 -1.34 10.00 -8.23
C VAL A 114 0.12 10.43 -8.34
N SER A 115 1.03 9.52 -7.97
CA SER A 115 2.44 9.68 -8.28
C SER A 115 2.74 9.19 -9.71
N TRP A 116 3.98 8.95 -10.04
CA TRP A 116 4.40 8.40 -11.33
C TRP A 116 5.24 7.14 -11.14
N GLY A 117 5.50 6.44 -12.23
CA GLY A 117 6.30 5.22 -12.24
C GLY A 117 5.79 4.20 -13.26
N SER A 118 6.67 3.31 -13.70
CA SER A 118 6.33 2.26 -14.68
C SER A 118 5.19 1.36 -14.22
N THR A 119 5.13 1.05 -12.92
CA THR A 119 4.06 0.25 -12.33
C THR A 119 2.72 0.98 -12.45
N LEU A 120 2.66 2.26 -12.06
CA LEU A 120 1.43 3.05 -12.13
C LEU A 120 1.00 3.30 -13.59
N ARG A 121 1.97 3.51 -14.49
CA ARG A 121 1.67 3.60 -15.91
C ARG A 121 0.99 2.31 -16.41
N ARG A 122 1.49 1.13 -16.00
CA ARG A 122 0.89 -0.16 -16.35
C ARG A 122 -0.51 -0.33 -15.74
N VAL A 123 -0.75 0.15 -14.51
CA VAL A 123 -2.09 0.15 -13.89
C VAL A 123 -3.11 0.83 -14.79
N THR A 124 -2.76 1.97 -15.41
CA THR A 124 -3.70 2.71 -16.27
C THR A 124 -4.12 1.96 -17.53
N ASP A 125 -3.37 0.93 -17.94
CA ASP A 125 -3.74 0.10 -19.10
C ASP A 125 -4.89 -0.87 -18.77
N TYR A 126 -5.16 -1.10 -17.48
CA TYR A 126 -6.19 -2.02 -16.98
C TYR A 126 -7.37 -1.35 -16.28
N VAL A 127 -7.33 -0.03 -16.09
CA VAL A 127 -8.48 0.69 -15.53
C VAL A 127 -9.59 0.77 -16.58
N GLU A 128 -10.71 0.15 -16.28
CA GLU A 128 -11.87 0.18 -17.14
C GLU A 128 -12.66 1.49 -16.95
N PRO A 129 -13.28 2.05 -18.01
CA PRO A 129 -14.14 3.20 -17.89
C PRO A 129 -15.30 2.96 -16.90
N THR A 130 -15.53 3.93 -16.04
CA THR A 130 -16.63 3.89 -15.06
C THR A 130 -17.54 5.11 -15.25
N ASN A 131 -18.74 5.08 -14.63
CA ASN A 131 -19.63 6.24 -14.59
C ASN A 131 -19.40 7.09 -13.31
N LYS A 132 -18.22 6.98 -12.70
CA LYS A 132 -17.84 7.76 -11.51
C LYS A 132 -17.19 9.05 -11.95
N GLU A 133 -17.43 10.12 -11.23
CA GLU A 133 -16.78 11.42 -11.42
C GLU A 133 -15.71 11.61 -10.34
N VAL A 134 -14.46 11.27 -10.69
CA VAL A 134 -13.29 11.33 -9.77
C VAL A 134 -12.26 12.27 -10.36
N ASP A 135 -11.92 13.32 -9.62
CA ASP A 135 -10.86 14.26 -10.02
C ASP A 135 -9.48 13.69 -9.77
N ILE A 136 -8.56 13.90 -10.70
CA ILE A 136 -7.19 13.37 -10.63
C ILE A 136 -6.22 14.51 -10.36
N VAL A 137 -5.36 14.34 -9.34
CA VAL A 137 -4.34 15.33 -8.97
C VAL A 137 -2.95 14.71 -9.01
N GLN A 138 -2.04 15.38 -9.70
CA GLN A 138 -0.63 15.00 -9.75
C GLN A 138 0.05 15.34 -8.41
N LEU A 139 0.65 14.34 -7.76
CA LEU A 139 1.30 14.50 -6.45
C LEU A 139 2.72 15.06 -6.50
N ILE A 140 3.39 14.98 -7.64
CA ILE A 140 4.79 15.37 -7.79
C ILE A 140 5.03 15.93 -9.19
N GLY A 141 5.89 16.93 -9.32
CA GLY A 141 6.27 17.51 -10.59
C GLY A 141 6.86 16.52 -11.59
N ASN A 142 7.08 16.96 -12.81
CA ASN A 142 7.52 16.10 -13.93
C ASN A 142 9.02 15.81 -13.88
N LEU A 143 9.44 14.62 -14.32
CA LEU A 143 10.85 14.22 -14.46
C LEU A 143 11.37 14.31 -15.90
N GLY A 144 10.64 14.92 -16.81
CA GLY A 144 11.13 15.18 -18.18
C GLY A 144 11.42 13.95 -19.05
N SER A 145 11.20 12.72 -18.57
CA SER A 145 11.40 11.52 -19.37
C SER A 145 10.13 11.14 -20.14
N ASN A 146 10.26 10.79 -21.41
CA ASN A 146 9.13 10.48 -22.28
C ASN A 146 8.42 9.16 -21.93
N ASP A 147 9.11 8.22 -21.27
CA ASP A 147 8.62 6.84 -21.12
C ASP A 147 7.68 6.64 -19.91
N VAL A 148 7.71 7.52 -18.91
CA VAL A 148 6.89 7.41 -17.70
C VAL A 148 6.29 8.78 -17.37
N SER A 149 5.61 9.35 -18.35
CA SER A 149 5.00 10.66 -18.18
C SER A 149 3.87 10.60 -17.15
N ALA A 150 4.02 11.34 -16.05
CA ALA A 150 2.94 11.57 -15.10
C ALA A 150 1.66 12.04 -15.81
N ASN A 151 1.82 12.85 -16.85
CA ASN A 151 0.72 13.33 -17.67
C ASN A 151 -0.09 12.19 -18.31
N THR A 152 0.58 11.16 -18.86
CA THR A 152 -0.11 10.00 -19.45
C THR A 152 -0.92 9.24 -18.41
N ILE A 153 -0.37 9.03 -17.22
CA ILE A 153 -1.07 8.36 -16.11
C ILE A 153 -2.33 9.13 -15.76
N ILE A 154 -2.21 10.43 -15.55
CA ILE A 154 -3.30 11.32 -15.13
C ILE A 154 -4.40 11.40 -16.19
N HIS A 155 -4.05 11.60 -17.48
CA HIS A 155 -5.01 11.63 -18.57
C HIS A 155 -5.77 10.31 -18.73
N ASN A 156 -5.08 9.16 -18.61
CA ASN A 156 -5.74 7.87 -18.72
C ASN A 156 -6.73 7.63 -17.58
N LEU A 157 -6.36 7.99 -16.35
CA LEU A 157 -7.25 7.86 -15.19
C LEU A 157 -8.45 8.81 -15.27
N ALA A 158 -8.24 10.07 -15.62
CA ALA A 158 -9.33 11.03 -15.78
C ALA A 158 -10.33 10.58 -16.86
N ARG A 159 -9.81 10.08 -18.00
CA ARG A 159 -10.67 9.51 -19.05
C ARG A 159 -11.45 8.28 -18.58
N ALA A 160 -10.85 7.44 -17.72
CA ALA A 160 -11.51 6.24 -17.21
C ALA A 160 -12.55 6.55 -16.13
N PHE A 161 -12.29 7.54 -15.29
CA PHE A 161 -13.19 7.91 -14.18
C PHE A 161 -14.12 9.10 -14.47
N GLY A 162 -13.95 9.78 -15.60
CA GLY A 162 -14.87 10.83 -16.05
C GLY A 162 -14.72 12.20 -15.36
N GLY A 163 -13.83 12.34 -14.38
CA GLY A 163 -13.56 13.61 -13.70
C GLY A 163 -12.51 14.49 -14.41
N GLU A 164 -12.19 15.62 -13.79
CA GLU A 164 -11.15 16.51 -14.28
C GLU A 164 -9.74 16.04 -13.85
N TYR A 165 -8.71 16.62 -14.47
CA TYR A 165 -7.33 16.35 -14.08
C TYR A 165 -6.55 17.64 -13.82
N ASN A 166 -5.71 17.60 -12.79
CA ASN A 166 -4.89 18.71 -12.34
C ASN A 166 -3.42 18.31 -12.34
N ILE A 167 -2.72 18.77 -13.38
CA ILE A 167 -1.28 18.56 -13.56
C ILE A 167 -0.54 19.58 -12.71
N LEU A 168 0.56 19.17 -12.07
CA LEU A 168 1.50 20.07 -11.44
C LEU A 168 2.57 20.53 -12.48
N PRO A 169 2.44 21.72 -13.06
CA PRO A 169 3.28 22.19 -14.17
C PRO A 169 4.63 22.69 -13.67
N ALA A 170 5.39 21.83 -13.00
CA ALA A 170 6.68 22.12 -12.42
C ALA A 170 7.61 20.91 -12.55
N PRO A 171 8.94 21.08 -12.53
CA PRO A 171 9.88 19.98 -12.38
C PRO A 171 9.72 19.33 -11.00
N ALA A 172 9.97 18.01 -10.91
CA ALA A 172 9.90 17.28 -9.64
C ALA A 172 10.96 17.75 -8.63
N ILE A 173 12.14 18.07 -9.11
CA ILE A 173 13.29 18.47 -8.32
C ILE A 173 13.93 19.68 -8.99
N VAL A 174 14.35 20.65 -8.17
CA VAL A 174 15.07 21.85 -8.60
C VAL A 174 16.41 21.97 -7.87
N ASP A 175 17.27 22.89 -8.29
CA ASP A 175 18.63 22.98 -7.79
C ASP A 175 18.71 23.43 -6.31
N ASN A 176 17.76 24.25 -5.87
CA ASN A 176 17.78 24.78 -4.50
C ASN A 176 16.39 25.22 -4.02
N LYS A 177 16.31 25.45 -2.71
CA LYS A 177 15.09 25.88 -2.02
C LYS A 177 14.51 27.20 -2.56
N VAL A 178 15.35 28.15 -2.97
CA VAL A 178 14.88 29.47 -3.43
C VAL A 178 14.09 29.32 -4.73
N ILE A 179 14.59 28.51 -5.67
CA ILE A 179 13.89 28.20 -6.93
C ILE A 179 12.58 27.48 -6.63
N ARG A 180 12.61 26.47 -5.75
CA ARG A 180 11.41 25.73 -5.33
C ARG A 180 10.35 26.67 -4.76
N ASP A 181 10.74 27.51 -3.80
CA ASP A 181 9.80 28.40 -3.12
C ASP A 181 9.21 29.45 -4.08
N ALA A 182 9.99 29.94 -5.02
CA ALA A 182 9.53 30.83 -6.09
C ALA A 182 8.45 30.14 -6.96
N ILE A 183 8.70 28.89 -7.41
CA ILE A 183 7.77 28.12 -8.21
C ILE A 183 6.48 27.83 -7.42
N ILE A 184 6.58 27.36 -6.18
CA ILE A 184 5.42 27.06 -5.33
C ILE A 184 4.60 28.32 -5.02
N SER A 185 5.24 29.52 -5.04
CA SER A 185 4.53 30.78 -4.81
C SER A 185 3.60 31.19 -5.96
N ASP A 186 3.76 30.62 -7.16
CA ASP A 186 2.90 30.88 -8.29
C ASP A 186 1.45 30.53 -8.00
N ARG A 187 0.52 31.38 -8.49
CA ARG A 187 -0.92 31.22 -8.22
C ARG A 187 -1.48 29.89 -8.73
N LYS A 188 -1.09 29.49 -9.95
CA LYS A 188 -1.62 28.27 -10.56
C LYS A 188 -1.07 27.01 -9.88
N ILE A 189 0.17 27.04 -9.45
CA ILE A 189 0.79 25.96 -8.69
C ILE A 189 0.14 25.84 -7.30
N LYS A 190 -0.11 26.95 -6.62
CA LYS A 190 -0.83 26.97 -5.35
C LYS A 190 -2.25 26.36 -5.45
N GLU A 191 -2.94 26.56 -6.58
CA GLU A 191 -4.26 25.94 -6.81
C GLU A 191 -4.12 24.39 -6.77
N VAL A 192 -3.10 23.81 -7.41
CA VAL A 192 -2.86 22.36 -7.37
C VAL A 192 -2.50 21.87 -5.96
N PHE A 193 -1.66 22.60 -5.24
CA PHE A 193 -1.33 22.25 -3.85
C PHE A 193 -2.57 22.27 -2.93
N LYS A 194 -3.48 23.23 -3.11
CA LYS A 194 -4.76 23.24 -2.37
C LYS A 194 -5.64 22.03 -2.68
N MET A 195 -5.59 21.51 -3.91
CA MET A 195 -6.29 20.26 -4.22
C MET A 195 -5.60 19.06 -3.59
N MET A 196 -4.27 19.07 -3.47
CA MET A 196 -3.56 18.00 -2.74
C MET A 196 -3.99 17.90 -1.27
N ASP A 197 -4.38 19.01 -0.63
CA ASP A 197 -4.92 19.04 0.74
C ASP A 197 -6.32 18.37 0.85
N GLN A 198 -6.99 18.12 -0.27
CA GLN A 198 -8.34 17.57 -0.33
C GLN A 198 -8.36 16.11 -0.86
N ILE A 199 -7.21 15.51 -1.09
CA ILE A 199 -7.11 14.14 -1.61
C ILE A 199 -7.74 13.16 -0.61
N THR A 200 -8.64 12.34 -1.12
CA THR A 200 -9.32 11.27 -0.35
C THR A 200 -8.69 9.91 -0.58
N VAL A 201 -8.15 9.67 -1.77
CA VAL A 201 -7.47 8.43 -2.17
C VAL A 201 -6.16 8.78 -2.84
N ALA A 202 -5.08 8.06 -2.54
CA ALA A 202 -3.82 8.19 -3.27
C ALA A 202 -3.34 6.84 -3.80
N MET A 203 -2.75 6.86 -5.01
CA MET A 203 -2.06 5.73 -5.60
C MET A 203 -0.58 6.06 -5.80
N LEU A 204 0.29 5.35 -5.07
CA LEU A 204 1.71 5.60 -5.03
C LEU A 204 2.53 4.45 -5.63
N GLY A 205 3.49 4.79 -6.46
CA GLY A 205 4.61 3.90 -6.79
C GLY A 205 5.69 3.99 -5.71
N ILE A 206 6.36 2.87 -5.43
CA ILE A 206 7.48 2.81 -4.50
C ILE A 206 8.77 2.67 -5.31
N GLY A 207 9.66 3.65 -5.18
CA GLY A 207 10.97 3.68 -5.80
C GLY A 207 12.05 3.06 -4.90
N GLY A 208 12.97 2.31 -5.50
CA GLY A 208 14.20 1.86 -4.83
C GLY A 208 15.39 2.73 -5.25
N LEU A 209 16.38 2.90 -4.36
CA LEU A 209 17.54 3.74 -4.62
C LEU A 209 18.71 3.03 -5.34
N LYS A 210 18.57 1.76 -5.69
CA LYS A 210 19.61 0.99 -6.40
C LYS A 210 19.76 1.48 -7.86
N PRO A 211 20.88 1.16 -8.57
CA PRO A 211 21.27 1.78 -9.85
C PRO A 211 20.22 1.79 -10.96
N VAL A 212 19.09 1.13 -10.76
CA VAL A 212 17.99 1.01 -11.72
C VAL A 212 16.89 2.06 -11.48
N SER A 213 17.04 2.96 -10.48
CA SER A 213 15.98 3.92 -10.17
C SER A 213 15.70 4.87 -11.33
N THR A 214 14.44 5.25 -11.49
CA THR A 214 13.98 6.16 -12.54
C THR A 214 14.65 7.54 -12.40
N PHE A 215 14.90 8.01 -11.16
CA PHE A 215 15.57 9.26 -10.89
C PHE A 215 17.02 9.31 -11.38
N ILE A 216 17.76 8.19 -11.22
CA ILE A 216 19.15 8.09 -11.71
C ILE A 216 19.14 8.06 -13.24
N LYS A 217 18.28 7.27 -13.84
CA LYS A 217 18.17 7.15 -15.31
C LYS A 217 17.74 8.46 -15.97
N SER A 218 16.91 9.26 -15.32
CA SER A 218 16.43 10.54 -15.83
C SER A 218 17.43 11.69 -15.63
N GLY A 219 18.53 11.47 -14.90
CA GLY A 219 19.54 12.50 -14.61
C GLY A 219 19.10 13.57 -13.60
N TYR A 220 18.01 13.36 -12.88
CA TYR A 220 17.53 14.30 -11.85
C TYR A 220 18.28 14.20 -10.53
N LEU A 221 18.92 13.06 -10.25
CA LEU A 221 19.82 12.90 -9.12
C LEU A 221 21.26 13.03 -9.61
N LEU A 222 21.95 14.02 -9.12
CA LEU A 222 23.38 14.20 -9.33
C LEU A 222 24.18 13.23 -8.44
N GLU A 223 25.45 13.00 -8.77
CA GLU A 223 26.31 12.15 -7.93
C GLU A 223 26.42 12.65 -6.49
N GLU A 224 26.38 13.96 -6.29
CA GLU A 224 26.40 14.58 -4.97
C GLU A 224 25.11 14.27 -4.18
N ASP A 225 23.95 14.32 -4.85
CA ASP A 225 22.67 13.96 -4.25
C ASP A 225 22.68 12.49 -3.80
N MET A 226 23.20 11.60 -4.65
CA MET A 226 23.34 10.19 -4.31
C MET A 226 24.24 9.94 -3.12
N LYS A 227 25.38 10.70 -3.01
CA LYS A 227 26.25 10.60 -1.83
C LYS A 227 25.52 11.03 -0.56
N LEU A 228 24.80 12.15 -0.61
CA LEU A 228 24.03 12.67 0.54
C LEU A 228 22.92 11.71 0.95
N LEU A 229 22.16 11.17 0.01
CA LEU A 229 21.08 10.20 0.28
C LEU A 229 21.63 8.90 0.86
N ASN A 230 22.73 8.38 0.30
CA ASN A 230 23.39 7.18 0.83
C ASN A 230 23.93 7.39 2.26
N GLN A 231 24.54 8.55 2.54
CA GLN A 231 25.02 8.89 3.89
C GLN A 231 23.87 9.01 4.89
N ALA A 232 22.70 9.46 4.44
CA ALA A 232 21.49 9.51 5.24
C ALA A 232 20.79 8.15 5.38
N GLY A 233 21.33 7.08 4.78
CA GLY A 233 20.75 5.74 4.84
C GLY A 233 19.49 5.57 4.01
N ALA A 234 19.29 6.40 2.99
CA ALA A 234 18.11 6.29 2.12
C ALA A 234 18.13 4.98 1.33
N ILE A 235 16.98 4.29 1.30
CA ILE A 235 16.82 3.00 0.60
C ILE A 235 15.74 3.04 -0.47
N GLY A 236 14.84 4.01 -0.40
CA GLY A 236 13.73 4.16 -1.33
C GLY A 236 13.07 5.53 -1.21
N ASP A 237 12.08 5.72 -2.08
CA ASP A 237 11.28 6.95 -2.11
C ASP A 237 9.80 6.69 -2.42
N VAL A 238 8.97 7.64 -2.02
CA VAL A 238 7.62 7.88 -2.53
C VAL A 238 7.50 9.37 -2.88
N CYS A 239 7.10 9.70 -4.10
CA CYS A 239 7.00 11.09 -4.56
C CYS A 239 8.31 11.89 -4.35
N ALA A 240 9.48 11.31 -4.62
CA ALA A 240 10.81 11.86 -4.33
C ALA A 240 11.06 12.21 -2.84
N ARG A 241 10.25 11.69 -1.93
CA ARG A 241 10.49 11.77 -0.49
C ARG A 241 11.23 10.51 -0.07
N PHE A 242 12.53 10.68 0.22
CA PHE A 242 13.43 9.57 0.55
C PHE A 242 13.35 9.19 2.01
N PHE A 243 13.40 7.89 2.27
CA PHE A 243 13.31 7.32 3.62
C PHE A 243 14.33 6.18 3.80
N ASN A 244 14.66 5.91 5.07
CA ASN A 244 15.54 4.82 5.48
C ASN A 244 14.75 3.54 5.76
N ILE A 245 15.46 2.46 6.13
CA ILE A 245 14.87 1.15 6.42
C ILE A 245 13.89 1.15 7.60
N ASN A 246 13.97 2.13 8.49
CA ASN A 246 13.06 2.31 9.62
C ASN A 246 11.80 3.10 9.25
N GLY A 247 11.70 3.59 8.00
CA GLY A 247 10.60 4.43 7.53
C GLY A 247 10.73 5.90 7.92
N GLU A 248 11.89 6.32 8.40
CA GLU A 248 12.18 7.70 8.77
C GLU A 248 12.64 8.49 7.54
N ARG A 249 12.16 9.73 7.42
CA ARG A 249 12.51 10.62 6.31
C ARG A 249 14.00 10.94 6.31
N CYS A 250 14.65 10.79 5.18
CA CYS A 250 16.05 11.11 4.96
C CYS A 250 16.21 12.51 4.38
N ASN A 251 17.22 13.25 4.88
CA ASN A 251 17.78 14.48 4.33
C ASN A 251 16.78 15.61 4.00
N ALA A 252 16.47 16.42 5.01
CA ALA A 252 15.60 17.61 4.86
C ALA A 252 16.09 18.61 3.79
N VAL A 253 17.41 18.72 3.57
CA VAL A 253 17.99 19.62 2.56
C VAL A 253 17.63 19.19 1.15
N PHE A 254 17.59 17.88 0.88
CA PHE A 254 17.13 17.36 -0.41
C PHE A 254 15.63 17.60 -0.59
N ASP A 255 14.83 17.36 0.46
CA ASP A 255 13.39 17.60 0.45
C ASP A 255 13.03 19.06 0.14
N ASP A 256 13.87 20.01 0.52
CA ASP A 256 13.71 21.43 0.21
C ASP A 256 13.82 21.76 -1.29
N ARG A 257 14.23 20.79 -2.11
CA ARG A 257 14.34 20.92 -3.57
C ARG A 257 13.18 20.24 -4.32
N VAL A 258 12.38 19.47 -3.63
CA VAL A 258 11.27 18.67 -4.24
C VAL A 258 10.01 19.52 -4.36
N ILE A 259 9.40 19.53 -5.54
CA ILE A 259 8.09 20.15 -5.81
C ILE A 259 7.06 19.05 -5.91
N GLY A 260 6.23 18.92 -4.89
CA GLY A 260 5.20 17.88 -4.75
C GLY A 260 4.75 17.74 -3.31
N VAL A 261 3.87 16.77 -3.08
CA VAL A 261 3.30 16.45 -1.79
C VAL A 261 4.38 16.22 -0.72
N GLY A 262 4.12 16.65 0.50
CA GLY A 262 5.00 16.41 1.65
C GLY A 262 4.88 14.99 2.20
N PHE A 263 5.96 14.46 2.82
CA PHE A 263 5.95 13.11 3.39
C PHE A 263 4.91 12.96 4.51
N GLU A 264 4.78 13.96 5.38
CA GLU A 264 3.77 13.93 6.45
C GLU A 264 2.36 14.15 5.90
N GLN A 265 2.20 14.98 4.85
CA GLN A 265 0.92 15.16 4.18
C GLN A 265 0.40 13.86 3.55
N LEU A 266 1.29 12.99 3.03
CA LEU A 266 0.90 11.66 2.53
C LEU A 266 0.24 10.80 3.62
N LYS A 267 0.69 10.90 4.88
CA LYS A 267 0.12 10.15 6.01
C LYS A 267 -1.27 10.64 6.43
N GLU A 268 -1.60 11.88 6.08
CA GLU A 268 -2.91 12.48 6.41
C GLU A 268 -3.99 12.12 5.38
N ILE A 269 -3.60 11.57 4.21
CA ILE A 269 -4.55 11.13 3.19
C ILE A 269 -5.34 9.92 3.73
N PRO A 270 -6.69 9.95 3.67
CA PRO A 270 -7.54 8.92 4.27
C PRO A 270 -7.29 7.50 3.76
N TYR A 271 -6.81 7.36 2.52
CA TYR A 271 -6.56 6.07 1.91
C TYR A 271 -5.40 6.12 0.91
N VAL A 272 -4.31 5.47 1.26
CA VAL A 272 -3.09 5.44 0.44
C VAL A 272 -2.76 4.02 0.01
N MET A 273 -2.78 3.80 -1.30
CA MET A 273 -2.45 2.53 -1.94
C MET A 273 -1.04 2.56 -2.52
N GLY A 274 -0.16 1.71 -2.01
CA GLY A 274 1.17 1.46 -2.56
C GLY A 274 1.13 0.30 -3.56
N VAL A 275 1.59 0.52 -4.79
CA VAL A 275 1.63 -0.49 -5.86
C VAL A 275 3.07 -0.73 -6.28
N VAL A 276 3.56 -1.94 -6.12
CA VAL A 276 4.96 -2.26 -6.38
C VAL A 276 5.14 -3.74 -6.72
N SER A 277 6.08 -4.02 -7.62
CA SER A 277 6.54 -5.37 -7.97
C SER A 277 8.06 -5.35 -8.14
N GLY A 278 8.71 -6.45 -7.77
CA GLY A 278 10.14 -6.68 -7.90
C GLY A 278 10.87 -6.82 -6.57
N ALA A 279 11.40 -8.02 -6.28
CA ALA A 279 12.12 -8.37 -5.04
C ALA A 279 13.32 -7.45 -4.75
N HIS A 280 13.94 -6.88 -5.79
CA HIS A 280 15.04 -5.92 -5.63
C HIS A 280 14.65 -4.62 -4.90
N LYS A 281 13.34 -4.38 -4.71
CA LYS A 281 12.79 -3.24 -3.96
C LYS A 281 12.40 -3.60 -2.52
N ALA A 282 12.70 -4.80 -2.04
CA ALA A 282 12.25 -5.29 -0.73
C ALA A 282 12.62 -4.33 0.43
N GLU A 283 13.84 -3.77 0.42
CA GLU A 283 14.25 -2.78 1.42
C GLU A 283 13.39 -1.52 1.38
N ALA A 284 13.13 -0.99 0.17
CA ALA A 284 12.28 0.20 0.00
C ALA A 284 10.83 -0.07 0.43
N ILE A 285 10.29 -1.25 0.11
CA ILE A 285 8.97 -1.66 0.55
C ILE A 285 8.92 -1.77 2.07
N LEU A 286 9.92 -2.39 2.69
CA LEU A 286 9.99 -2.47 4.15
C LEU A 286 10.03 -1.07 4.81
N GLY A 287 10.83 -0.15 4.26
CA GLY A 287 10.90 1.22 4.76
C GLY A 287 9.56 1.96 4.66
N VAL A 288 8.88 1.90 3.51
CA VAL A 288 7.58 2.58 3.37
C VAL A 288 6.49 1.94 4.24
N LEU A 289 6.51 0.63 4.45
CA LEU A 289 5.61 -0.04 5.38
C LEU A 289 5.81 0.43 6.83
N ARG A 290 7.06 0.55 7.27
CA ARG A 290 7.42 1.06 8.60
C ARG A 290 7.11 2.55 8.77
N SER A 291 7.08 3.31 7.69
CA SER A 291 6.77 4.74 7.74
C SER A 291 5.31 5.05 8.06
N GLY A 292 4.41 4.10 7.85
CA GLY A 292 2.96 4.31 7.97
C GLY A 292 2.35 5.21 6.90
N VAL A 293 3.04 5.42 5.77
CA VAL A 293 2.52 6.24 4.64
C VAL A 293 1.45 5.51 3.87
N ILE A 294 1.56 4.18 3.72
CA ILE A 294 0.59 3.38 2.95
C ILE A 294 -0.36 2.62 3.85
N ASP A 295 -1.62 2.59 3.49
CA ASP A 295 -2.69 1.82 4.12
C ASP A 295 -2.87 0.46 3.46
N VAL A 296 -2.62 0.39 2.15
CA VAL A 296 -2.81 -0.80 1.33
C VAL A 296 -1.54 -1.09 0.53
N LEU A 297 -1.12 -2.34 0.53
CA LEU A 297 -0.03 -2.83 -0.31
C LEU A 297 -0.57 -3.76 -1.37
N ILE A 298 -0.24 -3.49 -2.64
CA ILE A 298 -0.48 -4.41 -3.76
C ILE A 298 0.85 -4.81 -4.36
N THR A 299 1.18 -6.11 -4.28
CA THR A 299 2.47 -6.64 -4.69
C THR A 299 2.37 -8.11 -5.12
N ASP A 300 3.48 -8.71 -5.51
CA ASP A 300 3.59 -10.13 -5.83
C ASP A 300 4.22 -10.95 -4.68
N GLU A 301 4.03 -12.27 -4.73
CA GLU A 301 4.51 -13.21 -3.72
C GLU A 301 6.04 -13.17 -3.56
N ILE A 302 6.79 -13.14 -4.66
CA ILE A 302 8.26 -13.14 -4.62
C ILE A 302 8.76 -11.88 -3.92
N THR A 303 8.16 -10.74 -4.25
CA THR A 303 8.46 -9.46 -3.61
C THR A 303 8.08 -9.47 -2.13
N ALA A 304 6.90 -9.99 -1.79
CA ALA A 304 6.44 -10.08 -0.42
C ALA A 304 7.33 -10.98 0.45
N LEU A 305 7.73 -12.14 -0.06
CA LEU A 305 8.65 -13.05 0.65
C LEU A 305 10.00 -12.38 0.89
N ALA A 306 10.56 -11.69 -0.12
CA ALA A 306 11.81 -10.94 0.03
C ALA A 306 11.72 -9.84 1.11
N VAL A 307 10.57 -9.19 1.27
CA VAL A 307 10.34 -8.23 2.37
C VAL A 307 10.34 -8.94 3.73
N LEU A 308 9.70 -10.11 3.84
CA LEU A 308 9.64 -10.86 5.10
C LEU A 308 11.00 -11.44 5.52
N GLU A 309 11.91 -11.71 4.59
CA GLU A 309 13.29 -12.14 4.90
C GLU A 309 14.11 -11.03 5.58
N LEU A 310 13.71 -9.76 5.48
CA LEU A 310 14.38 -8.61 6.09
C LEU A 310 13.86 -8.29 7.51
N VAL A 311 12.89 -9.04 8.03
CA VAL A 311 12.13 -8.74 9.24
C VAL A 311 12.24 -9.90 10.22
#